data_3e9bf7c7b50320f8c8320297e3839dcc
#
_entry.id   3e9bf7c7b50320f8c8320297e3839dcc
#
_cell.length_a   1.000
_cell.length_b   1.000
_cell.length_c   1.000
_cell.angle_alpha   90.00
_cell.angle_beta   90.00
_cell.angle_gamma   90.00
#
_symmetry.space_group_name_H-M   'P 1'
#
loop_
_entity.id
_entity.type
_entity.pdbx_description
1 polymer ?
#
loop_
_entity_poly.entity_id
_entity_poly.type
_entity_poly.pdbx_seq_one_letter_code
_entity_poly.pdbx_strand_id
1 'polypeptide(L)'
;MDKICENYKNSLYSGLSKIGKCLSSEKRIEILDLLVQGAKTVESISNETGMSIANTSRHLQILKDGNLVISEKKGNYVVYEIANTQIIDLVYLLIGVGEKQLADIQRIHNEFNDSCMKIRPITLEQAYEMAEQNETLIIDLRPEDEFNSSHIENAINIPMKHLEENIKNLPKDKKIIVYCRGRNCAYANLASKLLNDNGFQAYSLNQSYYDWQKNKNF
;
A
#
# COMPACT_ATOMS: atom_id res chain seq x y z
N MET A 1 -23.84 -39.94 13.66
CA MET A 1 -23.70 -38.96 12.53
C MET A 1 -23.39 -37.56 13.06
N ASP A 2 -24.09 -37.09 14.10
CA ASP A 2 -23.90 -35.74 14.67
C ASP A 2 -22.47 -35.44 15.17
N LYS A 3 -21.84 -36.38 15.89
CA LYS A 3 -20.49 -36.20 16.42
C LYS A 3 -19.39 -36.08 15.34
N ILE A 4 -19.60 -36.72 14.18
CA ILE A 4 -18.66 -36.59 13.03
C ILE A 4 -18.81 -35.22 12.41
N CYS A 5 -20.02 -34.73 12.22
CA CYS A 5 -20.30 -33.39 11.69
C CYS A 5 -19.78 -32.30 12.63
N GLU A 6 -19.94 -32.49 13.95
CA GLU A 6 -19.43 -31.56 14.96
C GLU A 6 -17.90 -31.50 14.96
N ASN A 7 -17.22 -32.63 14.93
CA ASN A 7 -15.77 -32.72 14.86
C ASN A 7 -15.23 -32.07 13.57
N TYR A 8 -15.89 -32.32 12.42
CA TYR A 8 -15.55 -31.69 11.15
C TYR A 8 -15.65 -30.16 11.24
N LYS A 9 -16.79 -29.65 11.73
CA LYS A 9 -17.04 -28.24 11.91
C LYS A 9 -15.98 -27.56 12.81
N ASN A 10 -15.71 -28.16 13.97
CA ASN A 10 -14.75 -27.68 14.94
C ASN A 10 -13.32 -27.63 14.34
N SER A 11 -12.93 -28.66 13.60
CA SER A 11 -11.62 -28.72 12.93
C SER A 11 -11.51 -27.63 11.84
N LEU A 12 -12.58 -27.42 11.06
CA LEU A 12 -12.63 -26.40 10.01
C LEU A 12 -12.44 -24.98 10.60
N TYR A 13 -13.25 -24.63 11.61
CA TYR A 13 -13.15 -23.30 12.23
C TYR A 13 -11.84 -23.10 13.00
N SER A 14 -11.29 -24.15 13.59
CA SER A 14 -9.94 -24.10 14.17
C SER A 14 -8.89 -23.78 13.10
N GLY A 15 -8.98 -24.38 11.91
CA GLY A 15 -8.14 -24.07 10.77
C GLY A 15 -8.28 -22.61 10.32
N LEU A 16 -9.51 -22.14 10.08
CA LEU A 16 -9.79 -20.76 9.67
C LEU A 16 -9.32 -19.74 10.71
N SER A 17 -9.42 -20.06 12.00
CA SER A 17 -8.95 -19.15 13.07
C SER A 17 -7.45 -18.85 13.01
N LYS A 18 -6.64 -19.70 12.35
CA LYS A 18 -5.20 -19.43 12.16
C LYS A 18 -4.97 -18.17 11.32
N ILE A 19 -5.77 -17.99 10.27
CA ILE A 19 -5.71 -16.75 9.46
C ILE A 19 -6.06 -15.52 10.32
N GLY A 20 -7.16 -15.59 11.08
CA GLY A 20 -7.54 -14.51 12.01
C GLY A 20 -6.43 -14.17 13.02
N LYS A 21 -5.75 -15.20 13.57
CA LYS A 21 -4.61 -14.99 14.47
C LYS A 21 -3.42 -14.31 13.76
N CYS A 22 -3.17 -14.60 12.49
CA CYS A 22 -2.15 -13.89 11.72
C CYS A 22 -2.48 -12.40 11.57
N LEU A 23 -3.75 -12.05 11.41
CA LEU A 23 -4.22 -10.66 11.23
C LEU A 23 -4.42 -9.89 12.55
N SER A 24 -4.31 -10.54 13.72
CA SER A 24 -4.53 -9.91 15.04
C SER A 24 -3.32 -9.15 15.60
N SER A 25 -2.51 -8.52 14.75
CA SER A 25 -1.33 -7.74 15.16
C SER A 25 -1.12 -6.59 14.19
N GLU A 26 -1.02 -5.37 14.72
CA GLU A 26 -0.75 -4.16 13.94
C GLU A 26 0.49 -4.31 13.04
N LYS A 27 1.60 -4.84 13.60
CA LYS A 27 2.84 -5.01 12.87
C LYS A 27 2.75 -6.07 11.76
N ARG A 28 1.92 -7.10 11.91
CA ARG A 28 1.69 -8.05 10.82
C ARG A 28 0.80 -7.50 9.72
N ILE A 29 -0.20 -6.67 10.07
CA ILE A 29 -1.00 -5.95 9.08
C ILE A 29 -0.12 -4.96 8.31
N GLU A 30 0.75 -4.20 9.00
CA GLU A 30 1.72 -3.30 8.38
C GLU A 30 2.68 -4.04 7.42
N ILE A 31 3.21 -5.20 7.83
CA ILE A 31 4.05 -6.04 6.97
C ILE A 31 3.29 -6.50 5.72
N LEU A 32 2.04 -6.93 5.86
CA LEU A 32 1.23 -7.35 4.73
C LEU A 32 0.96 -6.17 3.78
N ASP A 33 0.65 -4.99 4.31
CA ASP A 33 0.45 -3.76 3.51
C ASP A 33 1.72 -3.35 2.74
N LEU A 34 2.91 -3.58 3.31
CA LEU A 34 4.17 -3.42 2.59
C LEU A 34 4.37 -4.47 1.50
N LEU A 35 4.08 -5.73 1.79
CA LEU A 35 4.31 -6.85 0.86
C LEU A 35 3.32 -6.89 -0.30
N VAL A 36 2.13 -6.30 -0.19
CA VAL A 36 1.22 -6.13 -1.34
C VAL A 36 1.75 -5.15 -2.38
N GLN A 37 2.72 -4.32 -2.03
CA GLN A 37 3.40 -3.42 -2.96
C GLN A 37 4.52 -4.11 -3.77
N GLY A 38 5.04 -5.23 -3.27
CA GLY A 38 6.12 -5.99 -3.90
C GLY A 38 6.90 -6.83 -2.91
N ALA A 39 7.73 -7.73 -3.43
CA ALA A 39 8.60 -8.58 -2.63
C ALA A 39 9.69 -7.75 -1.92
N LYS A 40 9.97 -8.07 -0.64
CA LYS A 40 10.93 -7.32 0.19
C LYS A 40 11.82 -8.25 1.01
N THR A 41 13.03 -7.79 1.28
CA THR A 41 13.94 -8.47 2.23
C THR A 41 13.52 -8.20 3.68
N VAL A 42 14.00 -9.04 4.60
CA VAL A 42 13.75 -8.83 6.05
C VAL A 42 14.31 -7.48 6.50
N GLU A 43 15.48 -7.09 5.99
CA GLU A 43 16.13 -5.82 6.29
C GLU A 43 15.30 -4.63 5.81
N SER A 44 14.75 -4.69 4.58
CA SER A 44 13.88 -3.64 4.05
C SER A 44 12.64 -3.49 4.92
N ILE A 45 11.94 -4.59 5.24
CA ILE A 45 10.76 -4.56 6.11
C ILE A 45 11.10 -4.03 7.52
N SER A 46 12.25 -4.45 8.08
CA SER A 46 12.75 -3.97 9.38
C SER A 46 12.92 -2.44 9.39
N ASN A 47 13.55 -1.91 8.36
CA ASN A 47 13.78 -0.47 8.22
C ASN A 47 12.46 0.31 8.06
N GLU A 48 11.54 -0.18 7.23
CA GLU A 48 10.27 0.50 6.96
C GLU A 48 9.31 0.48 8.14
N THR A 49 9.28 -0.62 8.91
CA THR A 49 8.39 -0.77 10.08
C THR A 49 8.99 -0.26 11.39
N GLY A 50 10.27 0.13 11.38
CA GLY A 50 11.02 0.54 12.58
C GLY A 50 11.26 -0.59 13.59
N MET A 51 11.03 -1.85 13.21
CA MET A 51 11.28 -3.01 14.08
C MET A 51 12.73 -3.48 13.97
N SER A 52 13.22 -4.21 14.99
CA SER A 52 14.47 -4.96 14.86
C SER A 52 14.33 -6.13 13.88
N ILE A 53 15.41 -6.51 13.21
CA ILE A 53 15.45 -7.67 12.29
C ILE A 53 14.90 -8.94 12.96
N ALA A 54 15.25 -9.19 14.22
CA ALA A 54 14.79 -10.35 14.97
C ALA A 54 13.27 -10.35 15.16
N ASN A 55 12.68 -9.19 15.49
CA ASN A 55 11.23 -9.06 15.65
C ASN A 55 10.51 -9.18 14.30
N THR A 56 11.04 -8.54 13.26
CA THR A 56 10.53 -8.64 11.87
C THR A 56 10.51 -10.10 11.42
N SER A 57 11.61 -10.83 11.61
CA SER A 57 11.72 -12.25 11.26
C SER A 57 10.67 -13.10 11.99
N ARG A 58 10.42 -12.82 13.28
CA ARG A 58 9.38 -13.50 14.06
C ARG A 58 7.98 -13.27 13.50
N HIS A 59 7.64 -12.03 13.15
CA HIS A 59 6.34 -11.71 12.55
C HIS A 59 6.19 -12.35 11.17
N LEU A 60 7.23 -12.32 10.34
CA LEU A 60 7.26 -12.97 9.02
C LEU A 60 7.09 -14.48 9.13
N GLN A 61 7.72 -15.13 10.14
CA GLN A 61 7.53 -16.56 10.36
C GLN A 61 6.06 -16.89 10.71
N ILE A 62 5.40 -16.10 11.55
CA ILE A 62 3.97 -16.30 11.88
C ILE A 62 3.10 -16.16 10.63
N LEU A 63 3.39 -15.18 9.79
CA LEU A 63 2.66 -14.99 8.52
C LEU A 63 2.91 -16.16 7.55
N LYS A 64 4.14 -16.67 7.50
CA LYS A 64 4.52 -17.83 6.69
C LYS A 64 3.85 -19.12 7.19
N ASP A 65 3.82 -19.34 8.50
CA ASP A 65 3.13 -20.49 9.11
C ASP A 65 1.61 -20.45 8.86
N GLY A 66 1.06 -19.25 8.69
CA GLY A 66 -0.33 -19.02 8.25
C GLY A 66 -0.53 -19.09 6.73
N ASN A 67 0.52 -19.35 5.93
CA ASN A 67 0.50 -19.34 4.47
C ASN A 67 0.02 -18.02 3.84
N LEU A 68 0.21 -16.90 4.53
CA LEU A 68 -0.10 -15.58 3.98
C LEU A 68 1.06 -15.01 3.16
N VAL A 69 2.28 -15.43 3.47
CA VAL A 69 3.49 -15.06 2.76
C VAL A 69 4.33 -16.29 2.44
N ILE A 70 5.10 -16.20 1.37
CA ILE A 70 6.15 -17.16 1.02
C ILE A 70 7.51 -16.49 1.13
N SER A 71 8.59 -17.26 1.13
CA SER A 71 9.94 -16.72 1.17
C SER A 71 10.87 -17.52 0.28
N GLU A 72 11.80 -16.80 -0.35
CA GLU A 72 12.86 -17.37 -1.18
C GLU A 72 14.23 -16.83 -0.71
N LYS A 73 15.24 -17.68 -0.72
CA LYS A 73 16.61 -17.24 -0.46
C LYS A 73 17.25 -16.76 -1.75
N LYS A 74 17.61 -15.47 -1.81
CA LYS A 74 18.31 -14.84 -2.94
C LYS A 74 19.70 -14.37 -2.49
N GLY A 75 20.70 -15.21 -2.76
CA GLY A 75 22.07 -14.97 -2.27
C GLY A 75 22.14 -14.98 -0.73
N ASN A 76 22.54 -13.86 -0.15
CA ASN A 76 22.63 -13.67 1.31
C ASN A 76 21.34 -13.17 1.95
N TYR A 77 20.31 -12.85 1.16
CA TYR A 77 19.06 -12.28 1.64
C TYR A 77 17.93 -13.31 1.61
N VAL A 78 16.98 -13.14 2.51
CA VAL A 78 15.69 -13.84 2.47
C VAL A 78 14.65 -12.82 2.03
N VAL A 79 14.05 -13.06 0.86
CA VAL A 79 13.01 -12.22 0.27
C VAL A 79 11.65 -12.85 0.59
N TYR A 80 10.74 -12.03 1.07
CA TYR A 80 9.35 -12.41 1.33
C TYR A 80 8.42 -11.74 0.34
N GLU A 81 7.34 -12.43 -0.02
CA GLU A 81 6.28 -11.92 -0.87
C GLU A 81 4.91 -12.49 -0.44
N ILE A 82 3.84 -11.87 -0.87
CA ILE A 82 2.48 -12.35 -0.67
C ILE A 82 2.30 -13.70 -1.38
N ALA A 83 1.68 -14.67 -0.70
CA ALA A 83 1.58 -16.03 -1.21
C ALA A 83 0.73 -16.14 -2.51
N ASN A 84 -0.30 -15.31 -2.67
CA ASN A 84 -1.16 -15.29 -3.87
C ASN A 84 -2.05 -14.03 -3.89
N THR A 85 -2.73 -13.81 -5.02
CA THR A 85 -3.60 -12.65 -5.23
C THR A 85 -4.79 -12.57 -4.29
N GLN A 86 -5.33 -13.70 -3.80
CA GLN A 86 -6.43 -13.71 -2.83
C GLN A 86 -6.03 -13.08 -1.49
N ILE A 87 -4.74 -13.19 -1.12
CA ILE A 87 -4.22 -12.54 0.09
C ILE A 87 -4.12 -11.03 -0.13
N ILE A 88 -3.78 -10.59 -1.34
CA ILE A 88 -3.83 -9.15 -1.70
C ILE A 88 -5.25 -8.63 -1.53
N ASP A 89 -6.26 -9.31 -2.11
CA ASP A 89 -7.67 -8.95 -1.95
C ASP A 89 -8.09 -8.89 -0.47
N LEU A 90 -7.65 -9.87 0.34
CA LEU A 90 -7.94 -9.93 1.77
C LEU A 90 -7.37 -8.71 2.53
N VAL A 91 -6.13 -8.32 2.24
CA VAL A 91 -5.48 -7.16 2.88
C VAL A 91 -6.23 -5.87 2.55
N TYR A 92 -6.52 -5.62 1.28
CA TYR A 92 -7.28 -4.45 0.86
C TYR A 92 -8.72 -4.44 1.40
N LEU A 93 -9.37 -5.62 1.46
CA LEU A 93 -10.70 -5.74 2.07
C LEU A 93 -10.67 -5.43 3.57
N LEU A 94 -9.66 -5.92 4.29
CA LEU A 94 -9.47 -5.64 5.71
C LEU A 94 -9.32 -4.14 5.97
N ILE A 95 -8.47 -3.46 5.17
CA ILE A 95 -8.27 -2.00 5.24
C ILE A 95 -9.60 -1.28 4.96
N GLY A 96 -10.27 -1.61 3.86
CA GLY A 96 -11.54 -0.97 3.49
C GLY A 96 -12.68 -1.20 4.48
N VAL A 97 -12.74 -2.38 5.14
CA VAL A 97 -13.68 -2.64 6.23
C VAL A 97 -13.33 -1.79 7.45
N GLY A 98 -12.04 -1.70 7.82
CA GLY A 98 -11.58 -0.86 8.91
C GLY A 98 -11.96 0.60 8.71
N GLU A 99 -11.70 1.15 7.52
CA GLU A 99 -12.07 2.53 7.16
C GLU A 99 -13.58 2.80 7.27
N LYS A 100 -14.42 1.85 6.88
CA LYS A 100 -15.87 2.02 6.90
C LYS A 100 -16.50 1.81 8.27
N GLN A 101 -15.96 0.89 9.07
CA GLN A 101 -16.58 0.44 10.32
C GLN A 101 -15.99 1.11 11.57
N LEU A 102 -14.74 1.61 11.49
CA LEU A 102 -14.04 2.14 12.65
C LEU A 102 -13.94 3.69 12.55
N ALA A 103 -14.76 4.37 13.35
CA ALA A 103 -14.79 5.83 13.39
C ALA A 103 -13.42 6.45 13.72
N ASP A 104 -12.59 5.75 14.50
CA ASP A 104 -11.23 6.21 14.82
C ASP A 104 -10.33 6.28 13.60
N ILE A 105 -10.43 5.33 12.66
CA ILE A 105 -9.65 5.37 11.41
C ILE A 105 -10.09 6.56 10.56
N GLN A 106 -11.40 6.76 10.41
CA GLN A 106 -11.93 7.92 9.69
C GLN A 106 -11.49 9.23 10.32
N ARG A 107 -11.51 9.31 11.66
CA ARG A 107 -11.03 10.49 12.39
C ARG A 107 -9.55 10.76 12.15
N ILE A 108 -8.69 9.74 12.22
CA ILE A 108 -7.24 9.87 11.96
C ILE A 108 -7.00 10.41 10.55
N HIS A 109 -7.69 9.89 9.52
CA HIS A 109 -7.57 10.39 8.16
C HIS A 109 -8.04 11.85 8.03
N ASN A 110 -9.16 12.21 8.66
CA ASN A 110 -9.69 13.56 8.60
C ASN A 110 -8.76 14.55 9.34
N GLU A 111 -8.33 14.23 10.54
CA GLU A 111 -7.39 15.06 11.34
C GLU A 111 -6.08 15.28 10.56
N PHE A 112 -5.56 14.25 9.92
CA PHE A 112 -4.35 14.38 9.09
C PHE A 112 -4.59 15.31 7.89
N ASN A 113 -5.68 15.11 7.16
CA ASN A 113 -6.02 15.92 5.99
C ASN A 113 -6.31 17.39 6.36
N ASP A 114 -7.00 17.64 7.48
CA ASP A 114 -7.35 18.99 7.94
C ASP A 114 -6.15 19.73 8.54
N SER A 115 -5.35 19.03 9.36
CA SER A 115 -4.24 19.67 10.09
C SER A 115 -3.05 19.98 9.20
N CYS A 116 -2.80 19.15 8.21
CA CYS A 116 -1.59 19.31 7.40
C CYS A 116 -1.81 20.15 6.14
N MET A 117 -3.04 20.26 5.55
CA MET A 117 -2.96 20.62 4.14
C MET A 117 -4.13 21.30 3.46
N LYS A 118 -5.35 21.25 3.90
CA LYS A 118 -6.53 21.68 3.10
C LYS A 118 -6.55 21.11 1.67
N ILE A 119 -5.87 19.97 1.45
CA ILE A 119 -5.77 19.30 0.15
C ILE A 119 -6.95 18.36 0.02
N ARG A 120 -7.64 18.42 -1.10
CA ARG A 120 -8.67 17.45 -1.47
C ARG A 120 -8.05 16.48 -2.48
N PRO A 121 -7.89 15.19 -2.13
CA PRO A 121 -7.48 14.17 -3.09
C PRO A 121 -8.47 14.10 -4.23
N ILE A 122 -7.98 13.85 -5.44
CA ILE A 122 -8.84 13.52 -6.58
C ILE A 122 -9.39 12.11 -6.46
N THR A 123 -10.55 11.88 -7.05
CA THR A 123 -11.12 10.52 -7.15
C THR A 123 -10.39 9.71 -8.22
N LEU A 124 -10.62 8.40 -8.22
CA LEU A 124 -10.03 7.52 -9.21
C LEU A 124 -10.54 7.82 -10.62
N GLU A 125 -11.83 8.15 -10.75
CA GLU A 125 -12.45 8.55 -12.01
C GLU A 125 -11.81 9.83 -12.56
N GLN A 126 -11.65 10.85 -11.72
CA GLN A 126 -10.96 12.09 -12.11
C GLN A 126 -9.52 11.83 -12.53
N ALA A 127 -8.83 10.90 -11.84
CA ALA A 127 -7.45 10.55 -12.18
C ALA A 127 -7.38 9.83 -13.54
N TYR A 128 -8.34 8.96 -13.89
CA TYR A 128 -8.42 8.34 -15.21
C TYR A 128 -8.65 9.39 -16.31
N GLU A 129 -9.65 10.25 -16.14
CA GLU A 129 -9.94 11.32 -17.09
C GLU A 129 -8.72 12.22 -17.36
N MET A 130 -7.98 12.53 -16.30
CA MET A 130 -6.75 13.33 -16.43
C MET A 130 -5.61 12.54 -17.09
N ALA A 131 -5.47 11.25 -16.79
CA ALA A 131 -4.42 10.40 -17.33
C ALA A 131 -4.55 10.17 -18.85
N GLU A 132 -5.76 10.23 -19.40
CA GLU A 132 -6.00 10.17 -20.85
C GLU A 132 -5.53 11.44 -21.59
N GLN A 133 -5.31 12.53 -20.87
CA GLN A 133 -4.85 13.80 -21.45
C GLN A 133 -3.31 13.78 -21.54
N ASN A 134 -2.77 14.06 -22.73
CA ASN A 134 -1.32 14.13 -22.98
C ASN A 134 -0.58 15.22 -22.14
N GLU A 135 -1.33 16.09 -21.48
CA GLU A 135 -0.84 17.17 -20.63
C GLU A 135 -0.68 16.76 -19.16
N THR A 136 -0.91 15.50 -18.82
CA THR A 136 -0.82 14.99 -17.45
C THR A 136 0.44 14.15 -17.26
N LEU A 137 1.18 14.42 -16.18
CA LEU A 137 2.31 13.62 -15.71
C LEU A 137 1.89 12.86 -14.45
N ILE A 138 2.11 11.57 -14.42
CA ILE A 138 1.86 10.73 -13.25
C ILE A 138 3.20 10.42 -12.57
N ILE A 139 3.30 10.69 -11.27
CA ILE A 139 4.50 10.43 -10.47
C ILE A 139 4.20 9.38 -9.39
N ASP A 140 4.95 8.29 -9.42
CA ASP A 140 4.98 7.28 -8.36
C ASP A 140 6.04 7.66 -7.32
N LEU A 141 5.59 7.86 -6.07
CA LEU A 141 6.43 8.27 -4.96
C LEU A 141 7.03 7.10 -4.17
N ARG A 142 6.70 5.85 -4.55
CA ARG A 142 7.19 4.64 -3.89
C ARG A 142 8.68 4.41 -4.16
N PRO A 143 9.34 3.60 -3.32
CA PRO A 143 10.68 3.11 -3.61
C PRO A 143 10.75 2.42 -4.99
N GLU A 144 11.95 2.44 -5.59
CA GLU A 144 12.19 1.92 -6.93
C GLU A 144 11.88 0.42 -7.07
N ASP A 145 12.11 -0.37 -6.02
CA ASP A 145 11.79 -1.79 -5.99
C ASP A 145 10.29 -2.07 -6.13
N GLU A 146 9.45 -1.23 -5.50
CA GLU A 146 7.98 -1.32 -5.62
C GLU A 146 7.50 -0.86 -6.99
N PHE A 147 8.05 0.24 -7.51
CA PHE A 147 7.76 0.73 -8.85
C PHE A 147 8.10 -0.33 -9.91
N ASN A 148 9.28 -0.93 -9.81
CA ASN A 148 9.72 -1.97 -10.74
C ASN A 148 8.89 -3.26 -10.64
N SER A 149 8.28 -3.53 -9.50
CA SER A 149 7.34 -4.65 -9.34
C SER A 149 6.04 -4.42 -10.11
N SER A 150 5.46 -3.23 -9.96
CA SER A 150 4.24 -2.83 -10.69
C SER A 150 3.97 -1.34 -10.50
N HIS A 151 3.47 -0.65 -11.52
CA HIS A 151 3.15 0.79 -11.47
C HIS A 151 2.04 1.16 -12.45
N ILE A 152 1.50 2.37 -12.32
CA ILE A 152 0.54 2.94 -13.27
C ILE A 152 1.25 3.19 -14.60
N GLU A 153 0.65 2.76 -15.69
CA GLU A 153 1.18 2.92 -17.04
C GLU A 153 1.54 4.39 -17.34
N ASN A 154 2.71 4.62 -17.92
CA ASN A 154 3.29 5.94 -18.20
C ASN A 154 3.65 6.78 -16.96
N ALA A 155 3.57 6.23 -15.76
CA ALA A 155 4.08 6.92 -14.57
C ALA A 155 5.62 6.94 -14.57
N ILE A 156 6.18 8.03 -14.05
CA ILE A 156 7.61 8.11 -13.74
C ILE A 156 7.83 7.87 -12.24
N ASN A 157 8.93 7.24 -11.89
CA ASN A 157 9.26 7.03 -10.49
C ASN A 157 10.13 8.17 -9.96
N ILE A 158 9.63 8.86 -8.97
CA ILE A 158 10.40 9.83 -8.16
C ILE A 158 10.09 9.53 -6.69
N PRO A 159 10.86 8.66 -6.03
CA PRO A 159 10.65 8.37 -4.62
C PRO A 159 10.57 9.62 -3.78
N MET A 160 9.68 9.65 -2.78
CA MET A 160 9.40 10.84 -1.97
C MET A 160 10.66 11.52 -1.42
N LYS A 161 11.67 10.73 -1.03
CA LYS A 161 12.96 11.23 -0.52
C LYS A 161 13.77 12.02 -1.53
N HIS A 162 13.49 11.86 -2.83
CA HIS A 162 14.19 12.54 -3.93
C HIS A 162 13.33 13.60 -4.63
N LEU A 163 12.07 13.80 -4.16
CA LEU A 163 11.15 14.71 -4.84
C LEU A 163 11.66 16.15 -4.86
N GLU A 164 12.15 16.69 -3.75
CA GLU A 164 12.65 18.06 -3.65
C GLU A 164 13.79 18.33 -4.62
N GLU A 165 14.72 17.40 -4.77
CA GLU A 165 15.85 17.51 -5.68
C GLU A 165 15.41 17.53 -7.15
N ASN A 166 14.31 16.83 -7.46
CA ASN A 166 13.79 16.68 -8.81
C ASN A 166 12.77 17.75 -9.22
N ILE A 167 12.25 18.55 -8.30
CA ILE A 167 11.25 19.60 -8.60
C ILE A 167 11.67 20.50 -9.76
N LYS A 168 12.94 20.88 -9.83
CA LYS A 168 13.47 21.80 -10.87
C LYS A 168 13.40 21.21 -12.28
N ASN A 169 13.34 19.90 -12.39
CA ASN A 169 13.33 19.16 -13.67
C ASN A 169 11.92 18.86 -14.16
N LEU A 170 10.89 19.13 -13.35
CA LEU A 170 9.52 18.83 -13.70
C LEU A 170 8.93 19.88 -14.65
N PRO A 171 8.11 19.48 -15.65
CA PRO A 171 7.45 20.38 -16.57
C PRO A 171 6.38 21.21 -15.86
N LYS A 172 6.45 22.53 -15.94
CA LYS A 172 5.50 23.45 -15.31
C LYS A 172 4.19 23.63 -16.07
N ASP A 173 4.18 23.25 -17.31
CA ASP A 173 3.03 23.33 -18.23
C ASP A 173 2.09 22.11 -18.12
N LYS A 174 2.49 21.07 -17.38
CA LYS A 174 1.71 19.86 -17.18
C LYS A 174 1.00 19.84 -15.83
N LYS A 175 -0.20 19.23 -15.81
CA LYS A 175 -0.85 18.78 -14.57
C LYS A 175 -0.10 17.58 -14.03
N ILE A 176 0.07 17.51 -12.72
CA ILE A 176 0.79 16.41 -12.08
C ILE A 176 -0.15 15.64 -11.16
N ILE A 177 -0.26 14.33 -11.35
CA ILE A 177 -0.89 13.42 -10.40
C ILE A 177 0.24 12.72 -9.64
N VAL A 178 0.21 12.79 -8.31
CA VAL A 178 1.13 12.04 -7.46
C VAL A 178 0.40 10.94 -6.72
N TYR A 179 0.95 9.73 -6.67
CA TYR A 179 0.41 8.61 -5.91
C TYR A 179 1.51 7.88 -5.14
N CYS A 180 1.09 7.08 -4.16
CA CYS A 180 1.96 6.24 -3.35
C CYS A 180 1.27 4.88 -3.10
N ARG A 181 1.42 4.30 -1.92
CA ARG A 181 0.86 2.99 -1.52
C ARG A 181 -0.66 2.98 -1.28
N GLY A 182 -1.35 4.11 -1.44
CA GLY A 182 -2.78 4.24 -1.22
C GLY A 182 -3.12 5.05 0.03
N ARG A 183 -4.31 4.81 0.59
CA ARG A 183 -4.93 5.66 1.62
C ARG A 183 -4.17 5.75 2.93
N ASN A 184 -3.43 4.71 3.29
CA ASN A 184 -2.63 4.67 4.51
C ASN A 184 -1.27 5.37 4.36
N CYS A 185 -0.97 5.93 3.17
CA CYS A 185 0.28 6.62 2.90
C CYS A 185 0.06 8.13 2.75
N ALA A 186 0.63 8.90 3.64
CA ALA A 186 0.52 10.36 3.63
C ALA A 186 1.30 11.05 2.49
N TYR A 187 2.20 10.37 1.82
CA TYR A 187 3.16 10.97 0.91
C TYR A 187 2.53 11.61 -0.33
N ALA A 188 1.44 11.06 -0.86
CA ALA A 188 0.76 11.67 -2.00
C ALA A 188 0.25 13.09 -1.65
N ASN A 189 -0.34 13.26 -0.45
CA ASN A 189 -0.82 14.56 0.03
C ASN A 189 0.35 15.53 0.28
N LEU A 190 1.43 15.07 0.95
CA LEU A 190 2.61 15.87 1.21
C LEU A 190 3.29 16.34 -0.08
N ALA A 191 3.44 15.43 -1.05
CA ALA A 191 4.06 15.72 -2.34
C ALA A 191 3.22 16.70 -3.16
N SER A 192 1.89 16.52 -3.23
CA SER A 192 1.04 17.45 -3.98
C SER A 192 1.09 18.85 -3.37
N LYS A 193 1.14 18.98 -2.04
CA LYS A 193 1.34 20.26 -1.38
C LYS A 193 2.68 20.89 -1.75
N LEU A 194 3.77 20.14 -1.60
CA LEU A 194 5.12 20.61 -1.91
C LEU A 194 5.22 21.11 -3.36
N LEU A 195 4.64 20.37 -4.31
CA LEU A 195 4.60 20.76 -5.71
C LEU A 195 3.78 22.04 -5.94
N ASN A 196 2.59 22.15 -5.33
CA ASN A 196 1.75 23.33 -5.43
C ASN A 196 2.41 24.57 -4.81
N ASP A 197 3.10 24.43 -3.66
CA ASP A 197 3.86 25.50 -3.02
C ASP A 197 5.05 25.97 -3.93
N ASN A 198 5.50 25.13 -4.87
CA ASN A 198 6.51 25.45 -5.88
C ASN A 198 5.93 25.87 -7.25
N GLY A 199 4.62 26.16 -7.31
CA GLY A 199 3.95 26.71 -8.48
C GLY A 199 3.58 25.71 -9.56
N PHE A 200 3.49 24.42 -9.23
CA PHE A 200 2.92 23.37 -10.09
C PHE A 200 1.42 23.23 -9.87
N GLN A 201 0.73 22.57 -10.80
CA GLN A 201 -0.65 22.16 -10.66
C GLN A 201 -0.68 20.65 -10.31
N ALA A 202 -0.54 20.33 -9.01
CA ALA A 202 -0.41 18.97 -8.54
C ALA A 202 -1.62 18.49 -7.75
N TYR A 203 -1.99 17.23 -7.96
CA TYR A 203 -3.13 16.56 -7.37
C TYR A 203 -2.66 15.27 -6.66
N SER A 204 -3.20 15.00 -5.48
CA SER A 204 -2.93 13.74 -4.79
C SER A 204 -3.97 12.68 -5.16
N LEU A 205 -3.51 11.49 -5.50
CA LEU A 205 -4.31 10.29 -5.67
C LEU A 205 -4.03 9.36 -4.48
N ASN A 206 -5.01 9.23 -3.57
CA ASN A 206 -4.90 8.41 -2.36
C ASN A 206 -5.36 6.96 -2.61
N GLN A 207 -5.27 6.49 -3.84
CA GLN A 207 -5.46 5.11 -4.22
C GLN A 207 -4.12 4.46 -4.56
N SER A 208 -4.04 3.14 -4.34
CA SER A 208 -2.89 2.33 -4.70
C SER A 208 -2.90 1.96 -6.18
N TYR A 209 -1.75 1.44 -6.67
CA TYR A 209 -1.70 0.79 -7.99
C TYR A 209 -2.74 -0.34 -8.13
N TYR A 210 -2.99 -1.11 -7.06
CA TYR A 210 -4.00 -2.15 -7.07
C TYR A 210 -5.42 -1.59 -7.30
N ASP A 211 -5.79 -0.50 -6.59
CA ASP A 211 -7.08 0.16 -6.81
C ASP A 211 -7.21 0.67 -8.25
N TRP A 212 -6.14 1.26 -8.78
CA TRP A 212 -6.06 1.70 -10.17
C TRP A 212 -6.32 0.54 -11.13
N GLN A 213 -5.60 -0.57 -10.98
CA GLN A 213 -5.70 -1.69 -11.89
C GLN A 213 -7.07 -2.38 -11.84
N LYS A 214 -7.64 -2.55 -10.64
CA LYS A 214 -8.91 -3.23 -10.43
C LYS A 214 -10.10 -2.46 -11.02
N ASN A 215 -10.03 -1.14 -11.06
CA ASN A 215 -11.11 -0.28 -11.54
C ASN A 215 -10.92 0.22 -12.99
N LYS A 216 -9.81 -0.11 -13.67
CA LYS A 216 -9.55 0.28 -15.06
C LYS A 216 -10.53 -0.35 -16.08
N ASN A 217 -11.33 -1.33 -15.66
CA ASN A 217 -12.26 -2.09 -16.52
C ASN A 217 -13.74 -1.74 -16.29
N PHE A 218 -14.04 -0.60 -15.67
CA PHE A 218 -15.41 -0.09 -15.51
C PHE A 218 -15.69 1.13 -16.36
#